data_d8f251d0819514502b431c6ab5cdbc37
#
_entry.id   d8f251d0819514502b431c6ab5cdbc37
#
_cell.length_a   1.000
_cell.length_b   1.000
_cell.length_c   1.000
_cell.angle_alpha   90.00
_cell.angle_beta   90.00
_cell.angle_gamma   90.00
#
_symmetry.space_group_name_H-M   'P 1'
#
loop_
_entity.id
_entity.type
_entity.pdbx_description
1 polymer ?
#
loop_
_entity_poly.entity_id
_entity_poly.type
_entity_poly.pdbx_seq_one_letter_code
_entity_poly.pdbx_strand_id
1 'polypeptide(L)' 'MAAELLRASEAARRLGVPTKEVLRLVRDRRIRYVMVNGIAHVPDDALEEYRARAS' A
#
# COMPACT_ATOMS: atom_id res chain seq x y z
N MET A 1 -1.21 11.57 14.99
CA MET A 1 0.12 11.18 14.52
C MET A 1 0.06 10.87 13.04
N ALA A 2 1.14 11.18 12.33
CA ALA A 2 1.18 10.91 10.90
C ALA A 2 1.36 9.41 10.65
N ALA A 3 0.72 8.92 9.59
CA ALA A 3 0.89 7.53 9.18
C ALA A 3 2.28 7.34 8.59
N GLU A 4 2.84 6.16 8.78
CA GLU A 4 4.10 5.80 8.17
C GLU A 4 3.88 5.49 6.70
N LEU A 5 4.69 6.06 5.82
CA LEU A 5 4.58 5.80 4.38
C LEU A 5 5.48 4.62 4.03
N LEU A 6 4.88 3.57 3.50
CA LEU A 6 5.58 2.32 3.19
C LEU A 6 5.82 2.22 1.70
N ARG A 7 7.01 1.77 1.31
CA ARG A 7 7.27 1.46 -0.08
C ARG A 7 6.49 0.20 -0.45
N ALA A 8 6.27 0.03 -1.77
CA ALA A 8 5.48 -1.10 -2.25
C ALA A 8 6.02 -2.43 -1.74
N SER A 9 7.35 -2.59 -1.69
CA SER A 9 7.95 -3.84 -1.24
C SER A 9 7.64 -4.11 0.24
N GLU A 10 7.67 -3.07 1.06
CA GLU A 10 7.36 -3.23 2.49
C GLU A 10 5.87 -3.50 2.68
N ALA A 11 5.02 -2.78 1.94
CA ALA A 11 3.59 -3.01 2.00
C ALA A 11 3.25 -4.44 1.60
N ALA A 12 3.91 -4.94 0.55
CA ALA A 12 3.71 -6.31 0.07
C ALA A 12 4.09 -7.32 1.15
N ARG A 13 5.21 -7.07 1.83
CA ARG A 13 5.66 -7.96 2.90
C ARG A 13 4.62 -8.04 4.01
N ARG A 14 4.07 -6.90 4.40
CA ARG A 14 3.07 -6.85 5.46
C ARG A 14 1.76 -7.50 5.06
N LEU A 15 1.41 -7.44 3.77
CA LEU A 15 0.20 -8.08 3.27
C LEU A 15 0.41 -9.55 2.94
N GLY A 16 1.66 -9.98 2.83
CA GLY A 16 1.96 -11.36 2.47
C GLY A 16 1.72 -11.66 1.00
N VAL A 17 1.94 -10.68 0.13
CA VAL A 17 1.73 -10.82 -1.31
C VAL A 17 2.99 -10.36 -2.05
N PRO A 18 3.13 -10.72 -3.34
CA PRO A 18 4.26 -10.21 -4.13
C PRO A 18 4.17 -8.70 -4.32
N THR A 19 5.33 -8.05 -4.46
CA THR A 19 5.37 -6.61 -4.66
C THR A 19 4.52 -6.17 -5.86
N LYS A 20 4.54 -6.95 -6.95
CA LYS A 20 3.77 -6.62 -8.14
C LYS A 20 2.28 -6.52 -7.84
N GLU A 21 1.81 -7.26 -6.85
CA GLU A 21 0.40 -7.22 -6.49
C GLU A 21 0.05 -5.87 -5.85
N VAL A 22 0.95 -5.35 -5.01
CA VAL A 22 0.74 -4.02 -4.42
C VAL A 22 0.76 -2.96 -5.51
N LEU A 23 1.67 -3.07 -6.47
CA LEU A 23 1.74 -2.11 -7.57
C LEU A 23 0.46 -2.16 -8.41
N ARG A 24 -0.10 -3.34 -8.58
CA ARG A 24 -1.38 -3.48 -9.29
C ARG A 24 -2.51 -2.81 -8.52
N LEU A 25 -2.54 -3.00 -7.20
CA LEU A 25 -3.57 -2.36 -6.37
C LEU A 25 -3.49 -0.84 -6.47
N VAL A 26 -2.29 -0.29 -6.48
CA VAL A 26 -2.08 1.14 -6.62
C VAL A 26 -2.55 1.60 -8.00
N ARG A 27 -2.15 0.89 -9.06
CA ARG A 27 -2.51 1.25 -10.43
C ARG A 27 -4.02 1.25 -10.62
N ASP A 28 -4.71 0.26 -10.04
CA ASP A 28 -6.15 0.12 -10.19
C ASP A 28 -6.91 0.93 -9.15
N ARG A 29 -6.20 1.70 -8.32
CA ARG A 29 -6.77 2.57 -7.29
C ARG A 29 -7.65 1.79 -6.31
N ARG A 30 -7.20 0.58 -5.98
CA ARG A 30 -7.90 -0.27 -5.03
C ARG A 30 -7.35 -0.14 -3.62
N ILE A 31 -6.22 0.59 -3.47
CA ILE A 31 -5.63 0.87 -2.18
C ILE A 31 -5.18 2.33 -2.18
N ARG A 32 -5.37 3.02 -1.07
CA ARG A 32 -4.97 4.43 -0.95
C ARG A 32 -3.45 4.53 -0.98
N TYR A 33 -2.93 5.50 -1.72
CA TYR A 33 -1.49 5.66 -1.86
C TYR A 33 -1.12 7.12 -1.94
N VAL A 34 0.16 7.41 -1.72
CA VAL A 34 0.73 8.76 -1.78
C VAL A 34 1.98 8.70 -2.65
N MET A 35 2.10 9.66 -3.59
CA MET A 35 3.30 9.76 -4.40
C MET A 35 4.32 10.63 -3.69
N VAL A 36 5.55 10.13 -3.56
CA VAL A 36 6.66 10.88 -3.00
C VAL A 36 7.81 10.78 -3.98
N ASN A 37 8.21 11.92 -4.55
CA ASN A 37 9.29 11.98 -5.54
C ASN A 37 9.07 10.98 -6.69
N GLY A 38 7.82 10.88 -7.14
CA GLY A 38 7.48 10.00 -8.25
C GLY A 38 7.39 8.53 -7.89
N ILE A 39 7.49 8.19 -6.62
CA ILE A 39 7.42 6.79 -6.16
C ILE A 39 6.18 6.62 -5.30
N ALA A 40 5.38 5.61 -5.63
CA ALA A 40 4.16 5.33 -4.88
C ALA A 40 4.50 4.74 -3.51
N HIS A 41 3.84 5.29 -2.49
CA HIS A 41 3.97 4.81 -1.12
C HIS A 41 2.58 4.51 -0.59
N VAL A 42 2.46 3.50 0.25
CA VAL A 42 1.19 3.14 0.87
C VAL A 42 1.27 3.46 2.36
N PRO A 43 0.43 4.37 2.86
CA PRO A 43 0.40 4.64 4.30
C PRO A 43 0.01 3.36 5.06
N ASP A 44 0.56 3.19 6.25
CA ASP A 44 0.28 1.98 7.03
C ASP A 44 -1.21 1.86 7.35
N ASP A 45 -1.91 2.97 7.60
CA ASP A 45 -3.35 2.92 7.85
C ASP A 45 -4.12 2.50 6.60
N ALA A 46 -3.60 2.81 5.41
CA ALA A 46 -4.24 2.37 4.16
C ALA A 46 -4.16 0.84 4.02
N LEU A 47 -3.06 0.25 4.49
CA LEU A 47 -2.96 -1.21 4.50
C LEU A 47 -4.01 -1.82 5.41
N GLU A 48 -4.23 -1.23 6.57
CA GLU A 48 -5.23 -1.73 7.51
C GLU A 48 -6.63 -1.61 6.91
N GLU A 49 -6.92 -0.48 6.24
CA GLU A 49 -8.20 -0.30 5.56
C GLU A 49 -8.42 -1.37 4.51
N TYR A 50 -7.39 -1.63 3.71
CA TYR A 50 -7.48 -2.62 2.64
C TYR A 50 -7.71 -4.02 3.23
N ARG A 51 -6.95 -4.34 4.27
CA ARG A 51 -7.06 -5.65 4.92
C ARG A 51 -8.45 -5.86 5.51
N ALA A 52 -9.01 -4.81 6.12
CA ALA A 52 -10.33 -4.89 6.71
C ALA A 52 -11.41 -5.13 5.65
N ARG A 53 -11.26 -4.49 4.47
CA ARG A 53 -12.23 -4.69 3.39
C ARG A 53 -12.09 -6.04 2.72
N ALA A 54 -10.88 -6.59 2.72
CA ALA A 54 -10.61 -7.86 2.05
C ALA A 54 -10.97 -9.06 2.90
N SER A 55 -11.16 -8.88 4.20
CA SER A 55 -11.47 -10.01 5.10
C SER A 55 -12.92 -10.42 5.05
#